data_db0621edf79746cd9e5254098e05d2ae
#
_entry.id   db0621edf79746cd9e5254098e05d2ae
#
_cell.length_a   1.000
_cell.length_b   1.000
_cell.length_c   1.000
_cell.angle_alpha   90.00
_cell.angle_beta   90.00
_cell.angle_gamma   90.00
#
_symmetry.space_group_name_H-M   'P 1'
#
loop_
_entity.id
_entity.type
_entity.pdbx_description
1 polymer ?
#
loop_
_entity_poly.entity_id
_entity_poly.type
_entity_poly.pdbx_seq_one_letter_code
_entity_poly.pdbx_strand_id
1 'polypeptide(L)'
;MLSLTTKKMNMHKLLLLAIGSLLIFQQQLLAQSTANQSTLQQTEIVDSLFSKTMEENRNFWVKLPESYNPDNHKKYPVVYLLDGFSLKNTLATVYDNYWGHYLPDMILVGISNRTNRTRDLTTSQMKMRRGSAMNIETGGAEIFTQFMEKELIPYIDHKYPTTPYRTLIGHSYAGLFTINILLNHGHIFENYIAIDPSLDWDNQKLLKQAKGKFNATSFKGKSLFVSLAAEQLHMYNEKITIDNIMEDSSEYTLFARSIIDFSNYASTQKQNGLNFSWKVYPEDLHGTVPLPSMRDGLVFLFKWYQFKSPQKYNNPNTSVAELVELLKSQEEIYSNRFGYPSPPLIEEMLNGYGYMNMQMGQPEKAFMFFEMNIKYNSKSATAYESMADYYQSLDDTENTLKYLSKAFELSGTDYYKNRIKELKTKK
;
A
#
# COMPACT_ATOMS: atom_id res chain seq x y z
N MET A 1 -44.40 56.48 0.32
CA MET A 1 -44.57 55.36 -0.62
C MET A 1 -43.31 55.27 -1.45
N LEU A 2 -42.36 54.37 -1.07
CA LEU A 2 -41.17 54.07 -1.85
C LEU A 2 -41.38 52.68 -2.44
N SER A 3 -41.47 52.59 -3.75
CA SER A 3 -41.61 51.32 -4.48
C SER A 3 -40.24 50.63 -4.63
N LEU A 4 -40.10 49.48 -4.00
CA LEU A 4 -38.98 48.57 -4.23
C LEU A 4 -39.22 47.79 -5.53
N THR A 5 -38.52 48.17 -6.59
CA THR A 5 -38.44 47.36 -7.81
C THR A 5 -37.40 46.24 -7.69
N THR A 6 -37.84 45.03 -7.36
CA THR A 6 -37.02 43.84 -7.43
C THR A 6 -36.76 43.48 -8.88
N LYS A 7 -35.52 43.66 -9.34
CA LYS A 7 -35.05 43.25 -10.67
C LYS A 7 -34.97 41.72 -10.72
N LYS A 8 -35.97 41.04 -11.31
CA LYS A 8 -35.93 39.60 -11.61
C LYS A 8 -34.78 39.34 -12.58
N MET A 9 -33.76 38.64 -12.07
CA MET A 9 -32.65 38.17 -12.87
C MET A 9 -33.12 37.08 -13.83
N ASN A 10 -32.87 37.23 -15.11
CA ASN A 10 -33.39 36.37 -16.17
C ASN A 10 -32.77 34.95 -16.07
N MET A 11 -33.58 33.89 -16.00
CA MET A 11 -33.20 32.49 -15.84
C MET A 11 -32.17 32.03 -16.89
N HIS A 12 -32.20 32.62 -18.11
CA HIS A 12 -31.18 32.36 -19.12
C HIS A 12 -29.78 32.89 -18.77
N LYS A 13 -29.65 33.98 -18.01
CA LYS A 13 -28.34 34.49 -17.56
C LYS A 13 -27.77 33.63 -16.44
N LEU A 14 -28.61 33.06 -15.57
CA LEU A 14 -28.19 32.10 -14.56
C LEU A 14 -27.71 30.79 -15.18
N LEU A 15 -28.40 30.31 -16.23
CA LEU A 15 -28.00 29.10 -16.95
C LEU A 15 -26.67 29.26 -17.70
N LEU A 16 -26.45 30.42 -18.32
CA LEU A 16 -25.18 30.73 -19.03
C LEU A 16 -24.00 30.90 -18.05
N LEU A 17 -24.22 31.43 -16.84
CA LEU A 17 -23.19 31.53 -15.81
C LEU A 17 -22.86 30.16 -15.23
N ALA A 18 -23.85 29.26 -15.04
CA ALA A 18 -23.64 27.88 -14.58
C ALA A 18 -22.88 27.03 -15.61
N ILE A 19 -23.19 27.17 -16.89
CA ILE A 19 -22.48 26.50 -17.99
C ILE A 19 -21.05 27.01 -18.12
N GLY A 20 -20.84 28.33 -18.00
CA GLY A 20 -19.51 28.93 -18.02
C GLY A 20 -18.62 28.47 -16.87
N SER A 21 -19.17 28.35 -15.66
CA SER A 21 -18.42 27.83 -14.48
C SER A 21 -18.11 26.35 -14.61
N LEU A 22 -19.00 25.55 -15.21
CA LEU A 22 -18.76 24.11 -15.45
C LEU A 22 -17.62 23.90 -16.48
N LEU A 23 -17.57 24.71 -17.53
CA LEU A 23 -16.53 24.66 -18.57
C LEU A 23 -15.16 25.08 -18.01
N ILE A 24 -15.11 26.09 -17.15
CA ILE A 24 -13.87 26.52 -16.48
C ILE A 24 -13.38 25.43 -15.52
N PHE A 25 -14.29 24.78 -14.78
CA PHE A 25 -13.96 23.68 -13.89
C PHE A 25 -13.45 22.44 -14.65
N GLN A 26 -14.05 22.12 -15.82
CA GLN A 26 -13.53 21.06 -16.70
C GLN A 26 -12.15 21.40 -17.29
N GLN A 27 -11.90 22.66 -17.66
CA GLN A 27 -10.57 23.06 -18.15
C GLN A 27 -9.51 23.02 -17.03
N GLN A 28 -9.85 23.36 -15.79
CA GLN A 28 -8.94 23.22 -14.65
C GLN A 28 -8.65 21.76 -14.32
N LEU A 29 -9.65 20.87 -14.38
CA LEU A 29 -9.46 19.42 -14.21
C LEU A 29 -8.58 18.82 -15.33
N LEU A 30 -8.76 19.27 -16.58
CA LEU A 30 -7.92 18.83 -17.70
C LEU A 30 -6.49 19.38 -17.60
N ALA A 31 -6.30 20.60 -17.15
CA ALA A 31 -4.96 21.18 -16.92
C ALA A 31 -4.23 20.52 -15.76
N GLN A 32 -4.94 20.14 -14.68
CA GLN A 32 -4.38 19.33 -13.58
C GLN A 32 -4.05 17.91 -14.04
N SER A 33 -4.88 17.29 -14.89
CA SER A 33 -4.58 15.95 -15.41
C SER A 33 -3.37 15.92 -16.34
N THR A 34 -3.16 16.97 -17.14
CA THR A 34 -1.96 17.09 -18.02
C THR A 34 -0.70 17.47 -17.24
N ALA A 35 -0.80 18.29 -16.20
CA ALA A 35 0.32 18.57 -15.29
C ALA A 35 0.73 17.32 -14.48
N ASN A 36 -0.23 16.52 -14.03
CA ASN A 36 0.04 15.24 -13.35
C ASN A 36 0.62 14.18 -14.30
N GLN A 37 0.24 14.15 -15.58
CA GLN A 37 0.83 13.21 -16.54
C GLN A 37 2.33 13.48 -16.80
N SER A 38 2.80 14.71 -16.69
CA SER A 38 4.24 15.02 -16.81
C SER A 38 5.05 14.66 -15.56
N THR A 39 4.41 14.59 -14.39
CA THR A 39 5.04 14.20 -13.11
C THR A 39 4.98 12.68 -12.89
N LEU A 40 4.02 11.96 -13.48
CA LEU A 40 3.85 10.51 -13.37
C LEU A 40 4.99 9.68 -13.99
N GLN A 41 5.86 10.28 -14.80
CA GLN A 41 6.99 9.56 -15.44
C GLN A 41 8.24 9.40 -14.55
N GLN A 42 8.30 9.98 -13.37
CA GLN A 42 9.52 10.02 -12.54
C GLN A 42 9.52 9.13 -11.29
N THR A 43 8.46 8.38 -11.02
CA THR A 43 8.34 7.59 -9.77
C THR A 43 8.90 6.16 -9.86
N GLU A 44 9.27 5.68 -11.05
CA GLU A 44 9.81 4.33 -11.23
C GLU A 44 11.29 4.39 -11.65
N ILE A 45 12.12 3.69 -10.88
CA ILE A 45 13.57 3.60 -11.07
C ILE A 45 13.91 2.14 -11.37
N VAL A 46 14.52 1.86 -12.51
CA VAL A 46 15.13 0.55 -12.79
C VAL A 46 16.58 0.62 -12.35
N ASP A 47 17.00 -0.36 -11.57
CA ASP A 47 18.33 -0.41 -10.97
C ASP A 47 18.90 -1.83 -10.95
N SER A 48 20.18 -1.98 -10.67
CA SER A 48 20.85 -3.26 -10.56
C SER A 48 21.92 -3.26 -9.48
N LEU A 49 22.11 -4.42 -8.86
CA LEU A 49 23.12 -4.67 -7.85
C LEU A 49 23.92 -5.93 -8.24
N PHE A 50 25.25 -5.83 -8.27
CA PHE A 50 26.09 -7.01 -8.34
C PHE A 50 26.06 -7.74 -7.00
N SER A 51 25.48 -8.92 -6.98
CA SER A 51 25.46 -9.76 -5.79
C SER A 51 26.78 -10.53 -5.66
N LYS A 52 27.46 -10.31 -4.55
CA LYS A 52 28.66 -11.11 -4.18
C LYS A 52 28.29 -12.50 -3.75
N THR A 53 27.10 -12.67 -3.14
CA THR A 53 26.58 -13.96 -2.68
C THR A 53 26.21 -14.88 -3.85
N MET A 54 25.69 -14.30 -4.94
CA MET A 54 25.21 -15.04 -6.11
C MET A 54 26.19 -14.96 -7.30
N GLU A 55 27.22 -14.13 -7.22
CA GLU A 55 28.22 -13.85 -8.26
C GLU A 55 27.61 -13.41 -9.60
N GLU A 56 26.48 -12.68 -9.54
CA GLU A 56 25.76 -12.22 -10.73
C GLU A 56 25.08 -10.85 -10.48
N ASN A 57 24.74 -10.14 -11.57
CA ASN A 57 23.95 -8.92 -11.50
C ASN A 57 22.47 -9.24 -11.27
N ARG A 58 21.86 -8.56 -10.30
CA ARG A 58 20.44 -8.69 -9.97
C ARG A 58 19.73 -7.40 -10.29
N ASN A 59 18.78 -7.46 -11.20
CA ASN A 59 17.97 -6.32 -11.62
C ASN A 59 16.71 -6.22 -10.78
N PHE A 60 16.32 -5.01 -10.46
CA PHE A 60 15.08 -4.71 -9.75
C PHE A 60 14.56 -3.33 -10.19
N TRP A 61 13.31 -3.05 -9.90
CA TRP A 61 12.73 -1.72 -10.02
C TRP A 61 12.24 -1.24 -8.66
N VAL A 62 12.21 0.08 -8.49
CA VAL A 62 11.67 0.74 -7.30
C VAL A 62 10.61 1.73 -7.76
N LYS A 63 9.42 1.66 -7.18
CA LYS A 63 8.37 2.69 -7.31
C LYS A 63 8.24 3.40 -5.97
N LEU A 64 8.45 4.70 -5.98
CA LEU A 64 8.26 5.57 -4.83
C LEU A 64 6.78 6.01 -4.75
N PRO A 65 6.22 6.23 -3.55
CA PRO A 65 4.88 6.79 -3.42
C PRO A 65 4.83 8.22 -3.95
N GLU A 66 3.66 8.68 -4.42
CA GLU A 66 3.49 10.05 -4.93
C GLU A 66 3.85 11.12 -3.90
N SER A 67 3.61 10.84 -2.62
CA SER A 67 3.97 11.72 -1.50
C SER A 67 5.46 11.73 -1.17
N TYR A 68 6.31 10.99 -1.93
CA TYR A 68 7.73 10.91 -1.65
C TYR A 68 8.40 12.29 -1.81
N ASN A 69 9.02 12.72 -0.72
CA ASN A 69 9.84 13.93 -0.69
C ASN A 69 11.11 13.64 0.12
N PRO A 70 12.31 13.71 -0.48
CA PRO A 70 13.55 13.40 0.21
C PRO A 70 13.85 14.36 1.39
N ASP A 71 13.24 15.55 1.40
CA ASP A 71 13.49 16.59 2.39
C ASP A 71 12.61 16.48 3.64
N ASN A 72 11.57 15.64 3.64
CA ASN A 72 10.58 15.60 4.73
C ASN A 72 10.88 14.61 5.86
N HIS A 73 11.98 13.87 5.80
CA HIS A 73 12.38 12.83 6.78
C HIS A 73 11.33 11.72 7.04
N LYS A 74 10.27 11.65 6.24
CA LYS A 74 9.26 10.60 6.32
C LYS A 74 9.88 9.26 5.92
N LYS A 75 9.54 8.19 6.65
CA LYS A 75 9.96 6.83 6.32
C LYS A 75 8.79 6.00 5.82
N TYR A 76 9.08 5.02 4.99
CA TYR A 76 8.08 4.25 4.28
C TYR A 76 8.25 2.74 4.52
N PRO A 77 7.19 1.98 4.80
CA PRO A 77 7.23 0.52 4.70
C PRO A 77 7.53 0.09 3.27
N VAL A 78 8.10 -1.12 3.12
CA VAL A 78 8.56 -1.61 1.81
C VAL A 78 7.86 -2.90 1.44
N VAL A 79 7.37 -2.98 0.20
CA VAL A 79 6.84 -4.20 -0.41
C VAL A 79 7.85 -4.75 -1.40
N TYR A 80 8.30 -5.98 -1.16
CA TYR A 80 9.16 -6.73 -2.08
C TYR A 80 8.32 -7.71 -2.89
N LEU A 81 8.33 -7.57 -4.21
CA LEU A 81 7.61 -8.41 -5.15
C LEU A 81 8.60 -9.30 -5.90
N LEU A 82 8.49 -10.61 -5.73
CA LEU A 82 9.20 -11.59 -6.55
C LEU A 82 8.54 -11.70 -7.92
N ASP A 83 9.29 -12.17 -8.92
CA ASP A 83 8.88 -12.10 -10.34
C ASP A 83 8.46 -10.66 -10.75
N GLY A 84 9.14 -9.68 -10.15
CA GLY A 84 8.74 -8.28 -10.11
C GLY A 84 8.49 -7.64 -11.48
N PHE A 85 9.23 -8.03 -12.53
CA PHE A 85 9.02 -7.49 -13.88
C PHE A 85 7.77 -8.04 -14.57
N SER A 86 7.35 -9.26 -14.23
CA SER A 86 6.14 -9.87 -14.78
C SER A 86 4.87 -9.40 -14.09
N LEU A 87 4.95 -9.14 -12.78
CA LEU A 87 3.82 -8.80 -11.93
C LEU A 87 3.76 -7.30 -11.54
N LYS A 88 4.66 -6.49 -12.10
CA LYS A 88 4.77 -5.06 -11.80
C LYS A 88 3.45 -4.31 -11.92
N ASN A 89 2.82 -4.40 -13.08
CA ASN A 89 1.60 -3.67 -13.36
C ASN A 89 0.44 -4.13 -12.46
N THR A 90 0.40 -5.42 -12.12
CA THR A 90 -0.59 -5.95 -11.18
C THR A 90 -0.46 -5.32 -9.81
N LEU A 91 0.75 -5.30 -9.24
CA LEU A 91 0.98 -4.69 -7.94
C LEU A 91 0.74 -3.18 -7.97
N ALA A 92 1.25 -2.47 -9.00
CA ALA A 92 1.06 -1.03 -9.14
C ALA A 92 -0.42 -0.66 -9.24
N THR A 93 -1.20 -1.38 -10.07
CA THR A 93 -2.65 -1.15 -10.20
C THR A 93 -3.38 -1.34 -8.87
N VAL A 94 -3.09 -2.42 -8.14
CA VAL A 94 -3.70 -2.64 -6.83
C VAL A 94 -3.31 -1.54 -5.86
N TYR A 95 -2.02 -1.20 -5.78
CA TYR A 95 -1.53 -0.18 -4.88
C TYR A 95 -2.18 1.19 -5.15
N ASP A 96 -2.15 1.66 -6.39
CA ASP A 96 -2.64 2.97 -6.78
C ASP A 96 -4.17 3.12 -6.54
N ASN A 97 -4.95 2.03 -6.70
CA ASN A 97 -6.39 2.04 -6.44
C ASN A 97 -6.78 1.96 -4.94
N TYR A 98 -5.90 1.44 -4.09
CA TYR A 98 -6.19 1.24 -2.66
C TYR A 98 -5.39 2.17 -1.73
N TRP A 99 -4.49 2.96 -2.30
CA TRP A 99 -3.68 3.94 -1.57
C TRP A 99 -4.53 4.98 -0.82
N GLY A 100 -4.04 5.44 0.32
CA GLY A 100 -4.63 6.50 1.13
C GLY A 100 -5.74 6.04 2.07
N HIS A 101 -6.65 5.16 1.63
CA HIS A 101 -7.77 4.67 2.45
C HIS A 101 -7.51 3.30 3.07
N TYR A 102 -6.92 2.40 2.30
CA TYR A 102 -6.67 1.01 2.68
C TYR A 102 -5.20 0.71 2.88
N LEU A 103 -4.34 1.36 2.13
CA LEU A 103 -2.90 1.13 2.12
C LEU A 103 -2.16 2.44 2.45
N PRO A 104 -1.08 2.36 3.25
CA PRO A 104 -0.21 3.52 3.51
C PRO A 104 0.65 3.86 2.29
N ASP A 105 1.34 4.99 2.40
CA ASP A 105 2.48 5.26 1.51
C ASP A 105 3.54 4.18 1.67
N MET A 106 3.90 3.52 0.57
CA MET A 106 4.88 2.43 0.56
C MET A 106 5.86 2.56 -0.60
N ILE A 107 7.07 2.11 -0.37
CA ILE A 107 8.04 1.88 -1.45
C ILE A 107 7.81 0.46 -1.98
N LEU A 108 7.64 0.32 -3.30
CA LEU A 108 7.49 -0.97 -3.95
C LEU A 108 8.81 -1.34 -4.63
N VAL A 109 9.31 -2.54 -4.39
CA VAL A 109 10.55 -3.07 -4.96
C VAL A 109 10.25 -4.38 -5.69
N GLY A 110 10.41 -4.41 -7.01
CA GLY A 110 10.16 -5.63 -7.78
C GLY A 110 11.44 -6.29 -8.25
N ILE A 111 11.71 -7.50 -7.79
CA ILE A 111 12.94 -8.24 -8.03
C ILE A 111 12.78 -9.08 -9.30
N SER A 112 13.75 -9.01 -10.22
CA SER A 112 13.80 -9.87 -11.40
C SER A 112 14.29 -11.28 -11.04
N ASN A 113 13.48 -12.29 -11.37
CA ASN A 113 13.87 -13.69 -11.29
C ASN A 113 13.93 -14.35 -12.69
N ARG A 114 13.93 -13.56 -13.78
CA ARG A 114 13.75 -14.07 -15.16
C ARG A 114 14.77 -15.12 -15.57
N THR A 115 16.02 -14.95 -15.22
CA THR A 115 17.12 -15.79 -15.71
C THR A 115 17.21 -17.11 -14.94
N ASN A 116 17.13 -17.06 -13.60
CA ASN A 116 17.39 -18.21 -12.72
C ASN A 116 16.23 -18.48 -11.77
N ARG A 117 14.99 -18.28 -12.24
CA ARG A 117 13.78 -18.32 -11.44
C ARG A 117 13.63 -19.61 -10.62
N THR A 118 13.81 -20.75 -11.28
CA THR A 118 13.61 -22.04 -10.61
C THR A 118 14.72 -22.32 -9.60
N ARG A 119 15.98 -21.98 -9.93
CA ARG A 119 17.10 -22.05 -8.98
C ARG A 119 16.78 -21.22 -7.73
N ASP A 120 16.49 -19.94 -7.89
CA ASP A 120 16.38 -18.96 -6.82
C ASP A 120 15.19 -19.22 -5.89
N LEU A 121 14.09 -19.74 -6.43
CA LEU A 121 12.79 -19.78 -5.71
C LEU A 121 12.39 -21.17 -5.22
N THR A 122 13.21 -22.21 -5.45
CA THR A 122 12.92 -23.56 -4.98
C THR A 122 13.82 -23.96 -3.83
N THR A 123 13.24 -24.70 -2.87
CA THR A 123 13.82 -24.96 -1.55
C THR A 123 14.70 -26.22 -1.47
N SER A 124 14.75 -26.99 -2.54
CA SER A 124 15.56 -28.22 -2.63
C SER A 124 15.91 -28.57 -4.06
N GLN A 125 17.03 -29.26 -4.24
CA GLN A 125 17.44 -29.77 -5.55
C GLN A 125 16.53 -30.94 -5.97
N MET A 126 16.04 -30.87 -7.22
CA MET A 126 15.26 -31.95 -7.81
C MET A 126 15.79 -32.28 -9.22
N LYS A 127 15.94 -33.55 -9.50
CA LYS A 127 16.34 -34.07 -10.85
C LYS A 127 15.14 -34.48 -11.67
N MET A 128 14.03 -34.80 -11.02
CA MET A 128 12.79 -35.25 -11.65
C MET A 128 11.60 -34.55 -11.04
N ARG A 129 10.61 -34.21 -11.87
CA ARG A 129 9.31 -33.68 -11.40
C ARG A 129 8.18 -34.23 -12.27
N ARG A 130 7.13 -34.78 -11.65
CA ARG A 130 5.97 -35.38 -12.34
C ARG A 130 6.40 -36.30 -13.50
N GLY A 131 7.35 -37.22 -13.23
CA GLY A 131 7.84 -38.19 -14.21
C GLY A 131 8.80 -37.65 -15.28
N SER A 132 9.09 -36.33 -15.29
CA SER A 132 9.97 -35.70 -16.30
C SER A 132 11.30 -35.25 -15.68
N ALA A 133 12.40 -35.35 -16.44
CA ALA A 133 13.69 -34.84 -16.01
C ALA A 133 13.69 -33.32 -15.95
N MET A 134 14.27 -32.76 -14.89
CA MET A 134 14.49 -31.31 -14.74
C MET A 134 15.91 -30.96 -15.19
N ASN A 135 16.05 -30.38 -16.40
CA ASN A 135 17.32 -29.94 -16.96
C ASN A 135 17.66 -28.49 -16.61
N ILE A 136 17.13 -27.99 -15.48
CA ILE A 136 17.34 -26.65 -14.97
C ILE A 136 17.80 -26.73 -13.50
N GLU A 137 18.55 -25.75 -13.08
CA GLU A 137 19.01 -25.61 -11.70
C GLU A 137 17.86 -25.40 -10.72
N THR A 138 17.92 -26.04 -9.57
CA THR A 138 16.90 -25.96 -8.51
C THR A 138 17.56 -25.92 -7.13
N GLY A 139 16.83 -25.47 -6.10
CA GLY A 139 17.27 -25.58 -4.71
C GLY A 139 18.18 -24.47 -4.21
N GLY A 140 18.23 -23.32 -4.89
CA GLY A 140 19.05 -22.18 -4.50
C GLY A 140 18.37 -21.17 -3.58
N ALA A 141 17.21 -21.48 -3.02
CA ALA A 141 16.44 -20.57 -2.19
C ALA A 141 17.24 -19.99 -1.00
N GLU A 142 18.13 -20.75 -0.40
CA GLU A 142 18.96 -20.29 0.71
C GLU A 142 19.96 -19.20 0.27
N ILE A 143 20.62 -19.39 -0.88
CA ILE A 143 21.56 -18.41 -1.43
C ILE A 143 20.82 -17.12 -1.83
N PHE A 144 19.64 -17.27 -2.44
CA PHE A 144 18.80 -16.12 -2.78
C PHE A 144 18.28 -15.39 -1.55
N THR A 145 17.97 -16.10 -0.47
CA THR A 145 17.62 -15.50 0.83
C THR A 145 18.77 -14.65 1.37
N GLN A 146 19.99 -15.17 1.34
CA GLN A 146 21.17 -14.42 1.79
C GLN A 146 21.43 -13.16 0.93
N PHE A 147 21.22 -13.23 -0.38
CA PHE A 147 21.26 -12.04 -1.25
C PHE A 147 20.23 -11.00 -0.80
N MET A 148 18.98 -11.41 -0.59
CA MET A 148 17.93 -10.49 -0.14
C MET A 148 18.28 -9.84 1.20
N GLU A 149 18.67 -10.66 2.18
CA GLU A 149 18.91 -10.21 3.56
C GLU A 149 20.17 -9.35 3.70
N LYS A 150 21.27 -9.77 3.06
CA LYS A 150 22.60 -9.17 3.29
C LYS A 150 22.98 -8.12 2.27
N GLU A 151 22.33 -8.07 1.10
CA GLU A 151 22.72 -7.19 0.01
C GLU A 151 21.56 -6.29 -0.44
N LEU A 152 20.44 -6.84 -0.93
CA LEU A 152 19.37 -6.04 -1.53
C LEU A 152 18.64 -5.18 -0.49
N ILE A 153 18.20 -5.77 0.63
CA ILE A 153 17.47 -5.02 1.67
C ILE A 153 18.36 -3.91 2.26
N PRO A 154 19.61 -4.16 2.65
CA PRO A 154 20.50 -3.08 3.09
C PRO A 154 20.76 -2.01 2.04
N TYR A 155 20.86 -2.37 0.75
CA TYR A 155 20.99 -1.41 -0.34
C TYR A 155 19.77 -0.48 -0.43
N ILE A 156 18.56 -1.04 -0.37
CA ILE A 156 17.31 -0.27 -0.39
C ILE A 156 17.19 0.63 0.84
N ASP A 157 17.49 0.10 2.02
CA ASP A 157 17.44 0.85 3.29
C ASP A 157 18.46 2.00 3.35
N HIS A 158 19.61 1.85 2.69
CA HIS A 158 20.61 2.91 2.57
C HIS A 158 20.19 3.99 1.57
N LYS A 159 19.56 3.59 0.47
CA LYS A 159 19.24 4.49 -0.65
C LYS A 159 17.93 5.26 -0.43
N TYR A 160 16.99 4.68 0.33
CA TYR A 160 15.65 5.23 0.54
C TYR A 160 15.29 5.27 2.03
N PRO A 161 14.43 6.21 2.45
CA PRO A 161 14.01 6.33 3.85
C PRO A 161 12.98 5.25 4.19
N THR A 162 13.43 4.05 4.49
CA THR A 162 12.59 2.89 4.80
C THR A 162 12.32 2.73 6.29
N THR A 163 11.21 2.04 6.62
CA THR A 163 10.97 1.46 7.94
C THR A 163 11.35 -0.03 7.94
N PRO A 164 11.53 -0.66 9.11
CA PRO A 164 11.73 -2.11 9.18
C PRO A 164 10.48 -2.93 8.83
N TYR A 165 9.33 -2.30 8.61
CA TYR A 165 8.07 -2.98 8.28
C TYR A 165 8.03 -3.39 6.81
N ARG A 166 8.31 -4.66 6.54
CA ARG A 166 8.49 -5.21 5.19
C ARG A 166 7.44 -6.25 4.85
N THR A 167 7.00 -6.26 3.59
CA THR A 167 6.08 -7.25 3.02
C THR A 167 6.76 -8.01 1.88
N LEU A 168 6.64 -9.33 1.85
CA LEU A 168 7.10 -10.18 0.74
C LEU A 168 5.90 -10.76 -0.01
N ILE A 169 5.89 -10.62 -1.35
CA ILE A 169 4.84 -11.14 -2.23
C ILE A 169 5.47 -12.09 -3.25
N GLY A 170 4.94 -13.29 -3.37
CA GLY A 170 5.39 -14.26 -4.37
C GLY A 170 4.28 -15.14 -4.91
N HIS A 171 4.37 -15.48 -6.20
CA HIS A 171 3.43 -16.34 -6.92
C HIS A 171 4.07 -17.65 -7.34
N SER A 172 3.37 -18.78 -7.20
CA SER A 172 3.85 -20.11 -7.65
C SER A 172 5.13 -20.54 -6.89
N TYR A 173 6.28 -20.72 -7.56
CA TYR A 173 7.58 -20.96 -6.90
C TYR A 173 7.98 -19.79 -5.97
N ALA A 174 7.67 -18.57 -6.38
CA ALA A 174 7.88 -17.42 -5.48
C ALA A 174 6.97 -17.46 -4.25
N GLY A 175 5.76 -18.04 -4.37
CA GLY A 175 4.88 -18.32 -3.23
C GLY A 175 5.47 -19.39 -2.29
N LEU A 176 6.06 -20.45 -2.86
CA LEU A 176 6.82 -21.46 -2.12
C LEU A 176 7.97 -20.79 -1.33
N PHE A 177 8.75 -19.96 -2.00
CA PHE A 177 9.84 -19.20 -1.38
C PHE A 177 9.32 -18.28 -0.29
N THR A 178 8.22 -17.58 -0.50
CA THR A 178 7.59 -16.69 0.49
C THR A 178 7.24 -17.44 1.79
N ILE A 179 6.66 -18.63 1.68
CA ILE A 179 6.36 -19.48 2.85
C ILE A 179 7.66 -20.00 3.49
N ASN A 180 8.68 -20.35 2.69
CA ASN A 180 9.98 -20.76 3.23
C ASN A 180 10.63 -19.65 4.07
N ILE A 181 10.59 -18.40 3.62
CA ILE A 181 11.10 -17.25 4.37
C ILE A 181 10.35 -17.10 5.70
N LEU A 182 9.02 -17.15 5.70
CA LEU A 182 8.24 -17.09 6.94
C LEU A 182 8.68 -18.16 7.94
N LEU A 183 8.85 -19.39 7.49
CA LEU A 183 9.13 -20.53 8.37
C LEU A 183 10.57 -20.59 8.88
N ASN A 184 11.54 -20.16 8.09
CA ASN A 184 12.96 -20.37 8.37
C ASN A 184 13.75 -19.07 8.58
N HIS A 185 13.27 -17.94 8.04
CA HIS A 185 13.92 -16.62 8.08
C HIS A 185 12.91 -15.51 8.44
N GLY A 186 11.96 -15.82 9.33
CA GLY A 186 10.84 -14.93 9.68
C GLY A 186 11.23 -13.58 10.28
N HIS A 187 12.49 -13.36 10.63
CA HIS A 187 13.00 -12.07 11.09
C HIS A 187 13.15 -11.02 9.97
N ILE A 188 13.16 -11.43 8.68
CA ILE A 188 13.40 -10.54 7.55
C ILE A 188 12.16 -9.70 7.20
N PHE A 189 10.95 -10.28 7.31
CA PHE A 189 9.69 -9.65 6.94
C PHE A 189 8.63 -9.79 8.04
N GLU A 190 7.70 -8.84 8.09
CA GLU A 190 6.51 -8.88 8.96
C GLU A 190 5.31 -9.48 8.25
N ASN A 191 5.22 -9.30 6.93
CA ASN A 191 4.05 -9.69 6.15
C ASN A 191 4.41 -10.51 4.93
N TYR A 192 3.51 -11.45 4.59
CA TYR A 192 3.71 -12.41 3.53
C TYR A 192 2.42 -12.60 2.73
N ILE A 193 2.53 -12.55 1.39
CA ILE A 193 1.46 -12.94 0.47
C ILE A 193 2.00 -14.07 -0.41
N ALA A 194 1.54 -15.28 -0.19
CA ALA A 194 1.89 -16.46 -0.99
C ALA A 194 0.73 -16.78 -1.94
N ILE A 195 0.88 -16.39 -3.19
CA ILE A 195 -0.14 -16.53 -4.22
C ILE A 195 0.03 -17.88 -4.89
N ASP A 196 -0.98 -18.73 -4.77
CA ASP A 196 -1.06 -20.05 -5.40
C ASP A 196 0.28 -20.80 -5.30
N PRO A 197 0.83 -21.03 -4.08
CA PRO A 197 2.20 -21.45 -3.84
C PRO A 197 2.43 -22.91 -4.21
N SER A 198 3.58 -23.22 -4.86
CA SER A 198 3.97 -24.57 -5.27
C SER A 198 4.36 -25.47 -4.08
N LEU A 199 3.44 -25.70 -3.14
CA LEU A 199 3.67 -26.54 -1.94
C LEU A 199 3.76 -28.04 -2.24
N ASP A 200 3.44 -28.46 -3.47
CA ASP A 200 3.70 -29.81 -3.99
C ASP A 200 5.21 -30.08 -4.23
N TRP A 201 6.07 -29.05 -4.18
CA TRP A 201 7.50 -29.18 -4.44
C TRP A 201 8.16 -30.21 -3.53
N ASP A 202 9.02 -31.07 -4.15
CA ASP A 202 9.81 -32.08 -3.47
C ASP A 202 8.98 -32.95 -2.50
N ASN A 203 7.92 -33.56 -3.05
CA ASN A 203 6.98 -34.37 -2.27
C ASN A 203 6.43 -33.66 -1.02
N GLN A 204 6.04 -32.39 -1.19
CA GLN A 204 5.47 -31.58 -0.10
C GLN A 204 6.44 -31.34 1.07
N LYS A 205 7.75 -31.26 0.82
CA LYS A 205 8.77 -31.12 1.86
C LYS A 205 8.52 -29.91 2.76
N LEU A 206 8.27 -28.73 2.15
CA LEU A 206 8.01 -27.52 2.93
C LEU A 206 6.69 -27.59 3.72
N LEU A 207 5.64 -28.20 3.17
CA LEU A 207 4.38 -28.43 3.86
C LEU A 207 4.58 -29.30 5.13
N LYS A 208 5.35 -30.40 4.99
CA LYS A 208 5.68 -31.27 6.13
C LYS A 208 6.48 -30.52 7.20
N GLN A 209 7.43 -29.70 6.78
CA GLN A 209 8.20 -28.85 7.70
C GLN A 209 7.32 -27.80 8.39
N ALA A 210 6.37 -27.20 7.69
CA ALA A 210 5.46 -26.18 8.23
C ALA A 210 4.66 -26.72 9.42
N LYS A 211 4.16 -27.98 9.34
CA LYS A 211 3.41 -28.60 10.43
C LYS A 211 4.22 -28.67 11.74
N GLY A 212 5.52 -29.00 11.64
CA GLY A 212 6.42 -28.98 12.80
C GLY A 212 6.71 -27.56 13.32
N LYS A 213 7.01 -26.63 12.41
CA LYS A 213 7.35 -25.24 12.74
C LYS A 213 6.19 -24.49 13.40
N PHE A 214 4.96 -24.66 12.91
CA PHE A 214 3.78 -23.99 13.49
C PHE A 214 3.49 -24.43 14.95
N ASN A 215 3.90 -25.62 15.33
CA ASN A 215 3.79 -26.10 16.73
C ASN A 215 4.92 -25.59 17.62
N ALA A 216 6.12 -25.35 17.05
CA ALA A 216 7.33 -25.10 17.82
C ALA A 216 7.77 -23.64 17.87
N THR A 217 7.24 -22.78 16.96
CA THR A 217 7.73 -21.42 16.76
C THR A 217 6.61 -20.40 16.97
N SER A 218 6.92 -19.29 17.64
CA SER A 218 6.02 -18.14 17.73
C SER A 218 6.14 -17.28 16.48
N PHE A 219 4.99 -16.99 15.89
CA PHE A 219 4.86 -16.06 14.75
C PHE A 219 4.17 -14.76 15.14
N LYS A 220 4.22 -14.40 16.43
CA LYS A 220 3.64 -13.14 16.92
C LYS A 220 4.19 -11.94 16.13
N GLY A 221 3.29 -11.09 15.64
CA GLY A 221 3.65 -9.93 14.81
C GLY A 221 3.80 -10.25 13.32
N LYS A 222 3.70 -11.52 12.90
CA LYS A 222 3.74 -11.93 11.49
C LYS A 222 2.32 -12.12 10.94
N SER A 223 2.16 -11.79 9.64
CA SER A 223 0.89 -11.99 8.92
C SER A 223 1.15 -12.75 7.62
N LEU A 224 0.31 -13.72 7.31
CA LEU A 224 0.37 -14.50 6.07
C LEU A 224 -1.00 -14.56 5.41
N PHE A 225 -1.05 -14.18 4.13
CA PHE A 225 -2.18 -14.44 3.24
C PHE A 225 -1.79 -15.50 2.20
N VAL A 226 -2.64 -16.51 2.00
CA VAL A 226 -2.46 -17.57 0.98
C VAL A 226 -3.65 -17.58 0.04
N SER A 227 -3.43 -17.81 -1.24
CA SER A 227 -4.50 -17.98 -2.22
C SER A 227 -4.38 -19.30 -2.96
N LEU A 228 -5.51 -19.77 -3.49
CA LEU A 228 -5.64 -20.92 -4.38
C LEU A 228 -6.49 -20.54 -5.58
N ALA A 229 -5.95 -20.74 -6.80
CA ALA A 229 -6.70 -20.69 -8.05
C ALA A 229 -7.40 -22.03 -8.26
N ALA A 230 -8.73 -22.03 -8.42
CA ALA A 230 -9.51 -23.26 -8.45
C ALA A 230 -10.18 -23.57 -9.79
N GLU A 231 -10.18 -22.67 -10.78
CA GLU A 231 -10.76 -22.92 -12.09
C GLU A 231 -10.11 -24.14 -12.79
N GLN A 232 -8.81 -24.30 -12.63
CA GLN A 232 -8.07 -25.42 -13.24
C GLN A 232 -8.35 -26.79 -12.60
N LEU A 233 -9.07 -26.89 -11.47
CA LEU A 233 -9.37 -28.17 -10.83
C LEU A 233 -10.20 -29.09 -11.74
N HIS A 234 -11.05 -28.50 -12.59
CA HIS A 234 -11.90 -29.24 -13.54
C HIS A 234 -11.14 -29.72 -14.79
N MET A 235 -9.95 -29.19 -15.07
CA MET A 235 -9.23 -29.51 -16.33
C MET A 235 -8.89 -30.98 -16.51
N TYR A 236 -8.72 -31.71 -15.42
CA TYR A 236 -8.31 -33.12 -15.44
C TYR A 236 -9.46 -34.09 -15.17
N ASN A 237 -10.47 -33.63 -14.42
CA ASN A 237 -11.64 -34.43 -14.09
C ASN A 237 -12.77 -33.50 -13.65
N GLU A 238 -13.83 -33.41 -14.46
CA GLU A 238 -15.01 -32.55 -14.19
C GLU A 238 -15.74 -32.85 -12.87
N LYS A 239 -15.51 -34.04 -12.28
CA LYS A 239 -16.08 -34.42 -10.98
C LYS A 239 -15.28 -33.86 -9.79
N ILE A 240 -14.09 -33.36 -10.01
CA ILE A 240 -13.26 -32.79 -8.93
C ILE A 240 -13.72 -31.35 -8.67
N THR A 241 -14.09 -31.11 -7.43
CA THR A 241 -14.48 -29.80 -6.90
C THR A 241 -13.64 -29.46 -5.68
N ILE A 242 -13.71 -28.24 -5.20
CA ILE A 242 -13.02 -27.83 -3.98
C ILE A 242 -13.46 -28.64 -2.75
N ASP A 243 -14.70 -29.13 -2.74
CA ASP A 243 -15.28 -29.86 -1.62
C ASP A 243 -14.78 -31.32 -1.54
N ASN A 244 -14.46 -31.94 -2.68
CA ASN A 244 -14.05 -33.36 -2.73
C ASN A 244 -12.58 -33.58 -3.13
N ILE A 245 -11.85 -32.53 -3.50
CA ILE A 245 -10.47 -32.66 -4.00
C ILE A 245 -9.53 -33.37 -3.02
N MET A 246 -9.78 -33.27 -1.71
CA MET A 246 -8.94 -33.93 -0.70
C MET A 246 -9.11 -35.46 -0.69
N GLU A 247 -10.14 -36.01 -1.32
CA GLU A 247 -10.36 -37.44 -1.50
C GLU A 247 -9.58 -37.99 -2.72
N ASP A 248 -9.18 -37.11 -3.66
CA ASP A 248 -8.39 -37.52 -4.82
C ASP A 248 -6.94 -37.77 -4.45
N SER A 249 -6.37 -38.87 -4.97
CA SER A 249 -4.97 -39.26 -4.72
C SER A 249 -4.06 -39.04 -5.92
N SER A 250 -4.60 -38.54 -7.04
CA SER A 250 -3.81 -38.32 -8.26
C SER A 250 -2.74 -37.25 -8.13
N GLU A 251 -1.72 -37.32 -8.96
CA GLU A 251 -0.72 -36.25 -9.04
C GLU A 251 -1.27 -34.93 -9.60
N TYR A 252 -2.38 -34.98 -10.34
CA TYR A 252 -2.97 -33.81 -10.97
C TYR A 252 -3.52 -32.82 -9.94
N THR A 253 -4.07 -33.29 -8.84
CA THR A 253 -4.61 -32.46 -7.77
C THR A 253 -3.62 -32.18 -6.65
N LEU A 254 -2.43 -32.79 -6.68
CA LEU A 254 -1.43 -32.66 -5.60
C LEU A 254 -1.07 -31.20 -5.31
N PHE A 255 -0.97 -30.36 -6.34
CA PHE A 255 -0.69 -28.93 -6.18
C PHE A 255 -1.75 -28.24 -5.30
N ALA A 256 -3.03 -28.33 -5.68
CA ALA A 256 -4.11 -27.68 -4.96
C ALA A 256 -4.33 -28.32 -3.57
N ARG A 257 -4.26 -29.66 -3.46
CA ARG A 257 -4.36 -30.37 -2.16
C ARG A 257 -3.28 -29.94 -1.19
N SER A 258 -2.06 -29.65 -1.69
CA SER A 258 -0.95 -29.18 -0.85
C SER A 258 -1.24 -27.80 -0.26
N ILE A 259 -1.85 -26.90 -1.03
CA ILE A 259 -2.24 -25.55 -0.57
C ILE A 259 -3.39 -25.65 0.43
N ILE A 260 -4.40 -26.49 0.16
CA ILE A 260 -5.55 -26.71 1.06
C ILE A 260 -5.08 -27.31 2.39
N ASP A 261 -4.26 -28.35 2.37
CA ASP A 261 -3.74 -28.99 3.59
C ASP A 261 -2.91 -28.00 4.43
N PHE A 262 -2.03 -27.24 3.79
CA PHE A 262 -1.28 -26.17 4.48
C PHE A 262 -2.22 -25.15 5.12
N SER A 263 -3.18 -24.65 4.36
CA SER A 263 -4.05 -23.55 4.78
C SER A 263 -5.02 -23.99 5.89
N ASN A 264 -5.56 -25.21 5.77
CA ASN A 264 -6.40 -25.78 6.82
C ASN A 264 -5.61 -25.97 8.11
N TYR A 265 -4.40 -26.54 8.02
CA TYR A 265 -3.54 -26.71 9.18
C TYR A 265 -3.16 -25.37 9.81
N ALA A 266 -2.70 -24.39 9.03
CA ALA A 266 -2.36 -23.05 9.52
C ALA A 266 -3.54 -22.37 10.22
N SER A 267 -4.75 -22.54 9.71
CA SER A 267 -5.99 -21.98 10.29
C SER A 267 -6.28 -22.52 11.70
N THR A 268 -5.83 -23.72 12.03
CA THR A 268 -6.01 -24.33 13.37
C THR A 268 -4.98 -23.84 14.38
N GLN A 269 -3.85 -23.25 13.94
CA GLN A 269 -2.70 -22.93 14.78
C GLN A 269 -2.73 -21.52 15.38
N LYS A 270 -3.89 -21.10 15.92
CA LYS A 270 -4.09 -19.74 16.45
C LYS A 270 -3.15 -19.37 17.61
N GLN A 271 -2.68 -20.38 18.37
CA GLN A 271 -1.81 -20.20 19.54
C GLN A 271 -0.39 -19.74 19.19
N ASN A 272 0.06 -19.93 17.96
CA ASN A 272 1.41 -19.52 17.55
C ASN A 272 1.55 -18.02 17.26
N GLY A 273 0.42 -17.27 17.27
CA GLY A 273 0.38 -15.83 17.10
C GLY A 273 0.45 -15.35 15.66
N LEU A 274 0.43 -16.24 14.65
CA LEU A 274 0.35 -15.88 13.24
C LEU A 274 -1.03 -15.28 12.91
N ASN A 275 -1.04 -14.07 12.36
CA ASN A 275 -2.24 -13.51 11.75
C ASN A 275 -2.39 -14.15 10.35
N PHE A 276 -3.26 -15.14 10.23
CA PHE A 276 -3.40 -15.96 9.03
C PHE A 276 -4.78 -15.79 8.38
N SER A 277 -4.78 -15.71 7.04
CA SER A 277 -5.98 -15.82 6.22
C SER A 277 -5.65 -16.50 4.90
N TRP A 278 -6.62 -17.17 4.31
CA TRP A 278 -6.50 -17.72 2.97
C TRP A 278 -7.81 -17.65 2.21
N LYS A 279 -7.73 -17.71 0.87
CA LYS A 279 -8.91 -17.61 0.01
C LYS A 279 -8.77 -18.46 -1.24
N VAL A 280 -9.85 -19.14 -1.60
CA VAL A 280 -10.03 -19.83 -2.88
C VAL A 280 -10.64 -18.85 -3.89
N TYR A 281 -10.15 -18.88 -5.12
CA TYR A 281 -10.65 -18.13 -6.26
C TYR A 281 -11.16 -19.11 -7.33
N PRO A 282 -12.46 -19.43 -7.31
CA PRO A 282 -13.02 -20.51 -8.13
C PRO A 282 -12.99 -20.20 -9.64
N GLU A 283 -13.01 -18.93 -10.02
CA GLU A 283 -13.04 -18.49 -11.42
C GLU A 283 -11.65 -18.10 -11.97
N ASP A 284 -10.59 -18.21 -11.13
CA ASP A 284 -9.24 -17.82 -11.52
C ASP A 284 -8.38 -19.02 -11.87
N LEU A 285 -7.59 -18.84 -12.93
CA LEU A 285 -6.50 -19.71 -13.31
C LEU A 285 -5.21 -19.34 -12.55
N HIS A 286 -4.24 -20.24 -12.57
CA HIS A 286 -2.90 -19.99 -11.99
C HIS A 286 -2.27 -18.67 -12.46
N GLY A 287 -2.49 -18.29 -13.73
CA GLY A 287 -1.94 -17.06 -14.30
C GLY A 287 -2.76 -15.79 -14.01
N THR A 288 -4.06 -15.90 -13.66
CA THR A 288 -4.93 -14.74 -13.44
C THR A 288 -5.09 -14.40 -11.96
N VAL A 289 -4.96 -15.37 -11.08
CA VAL A 289 -5.12 -15.23 -9.63
C VAL A 289 -4.20 -14.20 -8.95
N PRO A 290 -3.06 -13.78 -9.51
CA PRO A 290 -2.24 -12.74 -8.88
C PRO A 290 -2.97 -11.42 -8.62
N LEU A 291 -3.85 -10.97 -9.52
CA LEU A 291 -4.55 -9.69 -9.36
C LEU A 291 -5.49 -9.69 -8.14
N PRO A 292 -6.49 -10.57 -8.03
CA PRO A 292 -7.38 -10.60 -6.87
C PRO A 292 -6.65 -10.98 -5.59
N SER A 293 -5.61 -11.82 -5.67
CA SER A 293 -4.83 -12.23 -4.50
C SER A 293 -4.00 -11.10 -3.91
N MET A 294 -3.35 -10.28 -4.74
CA MET A 294 -2.62 -9.10 -4.27
C MET A 294 -3.56 -8.10 -3.61
N ARG A 295 -4.73 -7.84 -4.23
CA ARG A 295 -5.74 -6.97 -3.65
C ARG A 295 -6.18 -7.46 -2.27
N ASP A 296 -6.67 -8.70 -2.17
CA ASP A 296 -7.23 -9.25 -0.94
C ASP A 296 -6.14 -9.43 0.13
N GLY A 297 -4.94 -9.86 -0.28
CA GLY A 297 -3.80 -10.00 0.59
C GLY A 297 -3.36 -8.67 1.20
N LEU A 298 -3.16 -7.63 0.39
CA LEU A 298 -2.79 -6.31 0.89
C LEU A 298 -3.87 -5.71 1.80
N VAL A 299 -5.15 -5.81 1.43
CA VAL A 299 -6.26 -5.35 2.28
C VAL A 299 -6.30 -6.10 3.61
N PHE A 300 -6.05 -7.41 3.61
CA PHE A 300 -5.96 -8.21 4.83
C PHE A 300 -4.77 -7.78 5.71
N LEU A 301 -3.58 -7.65 5.13
CA LEU A 301 -2.35 -7.31 5.86
C LEU A 301 -2.43 -5.93 6.50
N PHE A 302 -3.06 -4.96 5.82
CA PHE A 302 -3.20 -3.57 6.27
C PHE A 302 -4.58 -3.25 6.86
N LYS A 303 -5.40 -4.25 7.22
CA LYS A 303 -6.71 -4.03 7.84
C LYS A 303 -6.67 -3.14 9.08
N TRP A 304 -5.57 -3.15 9.82
CA TRP A 304 -5.32 -2.31 10.98
C TRP A 304 -5.03 -0.84 10.61
N TYR A 305 -4.64 -0.55 9.36
CA TYR A 305 -4.40 0.80 8.84
C TYR A 305 -5.70 1.51 8.45
N GLN A 306 -6.74 0.75 8.12
CA GLN A 306 -8.01 1.31 7.67
C GLN A 306 -8.67 2.17 8.76
N PHE A 307 -9.29 3.26 8.32
CA PHE A 307 -9.99 4.16 9.22
C PHE A 307 -11.10 3.49 10.00
N LYS A 308 -11.07 3.72 11.32
CA LYS A 308 -12.19 3.39 12.19
C LYS A 308 -13.09 4.60 12.32
N SER A 309 -14.39 4.39 12.04
CA SER A 309 -15.43 5.42 12.25
C SER A 309 -15.21 6.73 11.48
N PRO A 310 -14.95 6.70 10.15
CA PRO A 310 -14.70 7.91 9.36
C PRO A 310 -15.88 8.90 9.42
N GLN A 311 -17.11 8.41 9.67
CA GLN A 311 -18.30 9.25 9.86
C GLN A 311 -18.21 10.21 11.05
N LYS A 312 -17.29 10.01 11.99
CA LYS A 312 -17.10 10.90 13.15
C LYS A 312 -16.38 12.19 12.80
N TYR A 313 -15.54 12.18 11.76
CA TYR A 313 -14.65 13.31 11.46
C TYR A 313 -15.37 14.59 11.05
N ASN A 314 -16.55 14.46 10.46
CA ASN A 314 -17.39 15.60 10.05
C ASN A 314 -18.76 15.64 10.75
N ASN A 315 -19.06 14.70 11.66
CA ASN A 315 -20.34 14.68 12.37
C ASN A 315 -20.40 15.86 13.38
N PRO A 316 -21.39 16.74 13.29
CA PRO A 316 -21.54 17.88 14.22
C PRO A 316 -21.57 17.48 15.72
N ASN A 317 -22.09 16.29 16.01
CA ASN A 317 -22.23 15.79 17.38
C ASN A 317 -20.94 15.16 17.96
N THR A 318 -19.89 14.95 17.15
CA THR A 318 -18.60 14.47 17.65
C THR A 318 -17.81 15.65 18.19
N SER A 319 -17.36 15.60 19.43
CA SER A 319 -16.54 16.67 20.01
C SER A 319 -15.11 16.69 19.46
N VAL A 320 -14.45 17.85 19.52
CA VAL A 320 -13.02 17.97 19.20
C VAL A 320 -12.18 17.03 20.05
N ALA A 321 -12.49 16.93 21.36
CA ALA A 321 -11.76 16.03 22.28
C ALA A 321 -11.86 14.55 21.84
N GLU A 322 -13.05 14.10 21.44
CA GLU A 322 -13.25 12.74 20.93
C GLU A 322 -12.46 12.49 19.65
N LEU A 323 -12.43 13.45 18.72
CA LEU A 323 -11.64 13.35 17.50
C LEU A 323 -10.13 13.27 17.77
N VAL A 324 -9.63 14.11 18.69
CA VAL A 324 -8.22 14.11 19.09
C VAL A 324 -7.84 12.75 19.69
N GLU A 325 -8.70 12.16 20.53
CA GLU A 325 -8.45 10.84 21.12
C GLU A 325 -8.43 9.73 20.06
N LEU A 326 -9.38 9.73 19.12
CA LEU A 326 -9.41 8.79 17.99
C LEU A 326 -8.14 8.87 17.14
N LEU A 327 -7.71 10.09 16.80
CA LEU A 327 -6.53 10.30 15.97
C LEU A 327 -5.24 9.94 16.71
N LYS A 328 -5.12 10.22 18.02
CA LYS A 328 -3.99 9.76 18.83
C LYS A 328 -3.92 8.24 18.92
N SER A 329 -5.04 7.57 19.15
CA SER A 329 -5.08 6.11 19.16
C SER A 329 -4.63 5.51 17.81
N GLN A 330 -4.99 6.15 16.70
CA GLN A 330 -4.57 5.73 15.36
C GLN A 330 -3.07 5.99 15.12
N GLU A 331 -2.55 7.16 15.55
CA GLU A 331 -1.12 7.50 15.54
C GLU A 331 -0.29 6.45 16.31
N GLU A 332 -0.75 6.04 17.48
CA GLU A 332 -0.09 5.02 18.29
C GLU A 332 -0.05 3.65 17.60
N ILE A 333 -1.17 3.23 17.00
CA ILE A 333 -1.26 1.98 16.24
C ILE A 333 -0.27 1.99 15.08
N TYR A 334 -0.24 3.08 14.30
CA TYR A 334 0.63 3.20 13.14
C TYR A 334 2.11 3.23 13.55
N SER A 335 2.45 4.08 14.53
CA SER A 335 3.82 4.22 15.00
C SER A 335 4.39 2.92 15.57
N ASN A 336 3.58 2.19 16.34
CA ASN A 336 3.98 0.89 16.89
C ASN A 336 4.16 -0.18 15.79
N ARG A 337 3.31 -0.17 14.76
CA ARG A 337 3.38 -1.14 13.66
C ARG A 337 4.56 -0.87 12.73
N PHE A 338 4.75 0.38 12.36
CA PHE A 338 5.84 0.76 11.44
C PHE A 338 7.21 0.87 12.14
N GLY A 339 7.24 0.90 13.49
CA GLY A 339 8.48 1.17 14.25
C GLY A 339 9.04 2.57 14.01
N TYR A 340 8.17 3.53 13.63
CA TYR A 340 8.50 4.88 13.27
C TYR A 340 7.31 5.81 13.54
N PRO A 341 7.51 7.03 14.07
CA PRO A 341 6.44 8.00 14.30
C PRO A 341 5.67 8.29 13.00
N SER A 342 4.42 7.87 12.95
CA SER A 342 3.60 7.95 11.74
C SER A 342 2.32 8.74 12.01
N PRO A 343 1.99 9.75 11.15
CA PRO A 343 0.77 10.53 11.34
C PRO A 343 -0.48 9.65 11.20
N PRO A 344 -1.58 9.99 11.91
CA PRO A 344 -2.82 9.23 11.85
C PRO A 344 -3.55 9.37 10.52
N LEU A 345 -3.29 10.45 9.78
CA LEU A 345 -3.86 10.78 8.48
C LEU A 345 -2.78 11.36 7.56
N ILE A 346 -2.91 11.12 6.27
CA ILE A 346 -2.08 11.79 5.26
C ILE A 346 -2.45 13.28 5.14
N GLU A 347 -1.55 14.09 4.60
CA GLU A 347 -1.71 15.55 4.50
C GLU A 347 -3.01 15.95 3.81
N GLU A 348 -3.32 15.34 2.67
CA GLU A 348 -4.51 15.60 1.87
C GLU A 348 -5.80 15.37 2.66
N MET A 349 -5.81 14.35 3.52
CA MET A 349 -6.98 14.05 4.35
C MET A 349 -7.12 15.02 5.52
N LEU A 350 -6.02 15.43 6.15
CA LEU A 350 -6.03 16.47 7.18
C LEU A 350 -6.57 17.78 6.62
N ASN A 351 -6.09 18.19 5.43
CA ASN A 351 -6.61 19.36 4.72
C ASN A 351 -8.09 19.19 4.35
N GLY A 352 -8.45 18.06 3.75
CA GLY A 352 -9.82 17.80 3.31
C GLY A 352 -10.83 17.85 4.46
N TYR A 353 -10.53 17.22 5.60
CA TYR A 353 -11.40 17.31 6.78
C TYR A 353 -11.41 18.71 7.39
N GLY A 354 -10.31 19.44 7.36
CA GLY A 354 -10.26 20.83 7.79
C GLY A 354 -11.22 21.71 6.98
N TYR A 355 -11.09 21.71 5.66
CA TYR A 355 -11.98 22.49 4.78
C TYR A 355 -13.44 22.04 4.84
N MET A 356 -13.70 20.73 4.91
CA MET A 356 -15.05 20.21 5.06
C MET A 356 -15.72 20.75 6.35
N ASN A 357 -15.02 20.73 7.47
CA ASN A 357 -15.55 21.24 8.73
C ASN A 357 -15.73 22.77 8.70
N MET A 358 -14.86 23.52 7.99
CA MET A 358 -15.11 24.95 7.74
C MET A 358 -16.43 25.18 6.99
N GLN A 359 -16.64 24.46 5.89
CA GLN A 359 -17.86 24.57 5.08
C GLN A 359 -19.13 24.17 5.86
N MET A 360 -19.01 23.26 6.79
CA MET A 360 -20.10 22.81 7.65
C MET A 360 -20.33 23.72 8.88
N GLY A 361 -19.61 24.82 9.01
CA GLY A 361 -19.73 25.74 10.15
C GLY A 361 -19.22 25.16 11.47
N GLN A 362 -18.20 24.31 11.42
CA GLN A 362 -17.55 23.67 12.59
C GLN A 362 -16.09 24.18 12.73
N PRO A 363 -15.89 25.48 13.06
CA PRO A 363 -14.56 26.10 13.00
C PRO A 363 -13.55 25.47 13.97
N GLU A 364 -13.98 25.04 15.15
CA GLU A 364 -13.08 24.42 16.14
C GLU A 364 -12.48 23.10 15.62
N LYS A 365 -13.28 22.30 14.90
CA LYS A 365 -12.79 21.06 14.26
C LYS A 365 -11.88 21.37 13.10
N ALA A 366 -12.25 22.35 12.27
CA ALA A 366 -11.40 22.77 11.14
C ALA A 366 -10.01 23.19 11.65
N PHE A 367 -9.98 24.03 12.70
CA PHE A 367 -8.74 24.45 13.32
C PHE A 367 -7.90 23.26 13.80
N MET A 368 -8.53 22.33 14.52
CA MET A 368 -7.86 21.11 15.01
C MET A 368 -7.20 20.32 13.88
N PHE A 369 -7.89 20.12 12.74
CA PHE A 369 -7.31 19.40 11.60
C PHE A 369 -6.15 20.15 10.94
N PHE A 370 -6.26 21.47 10.77
CA PHE A 370 -5.19 22.28 10.20
C PHE A 370 -3.98 22.40 11.15
N GLU A 371 -4.21 22.50 12.46
CA GLU A 371 -3.13 22.48 13.46
C GLU A 371 -2.39 21.14 13.45
N MET A 372 -3.14 20.03 13.38
CA MET A 372 -2.56 18.69 13.25
C MET A 372 -1.79 18.53 11.94
N ASN A 373 -2.28 19.11 10.85
CA ASN A 373 -1.56 19.09 9.58
C ASN A 373 -0.22 19.81 9.67
N ILE A 374 -0.16 21.00 10.24
CA ILE A 374 1.10 21.71 10.50
C ILE A 374 2.04 20.89 11.40
N LYS A 375 1.50 20.22 12.44
CA LYS A 375 2.28 19.36 13.35
C LYS A 375 3.04 18.28 12.59
N TYR A 376 2.37 17.59 11.66
CA TYR A 376 2.96 16.45 10.94
C TYR A 376 3.68 16.85 9.65
N ASN A 377 3.26 17.95 9.02
CA ASN A 377 3.76 18.42 7.74
C ASN A 377 4.34 19.84 7.85
N SER A 378 5.20 20.06 8.84
CA SER A 378 5.76 21.40 9.18
C SER A 378 6.62 22.04 8.07
N LYS A 379 6.99 21.29 7.03
CA LYS A 379 7.69 21.78 5.84
C LYS A 379 6.79 21.95 4.61
N SER A 380 5.49 21.67 4.75
CA SER A 380 4.52 21.84 3.66
C SER A 380 3.95 23.26 3.65
N ALA A 381 4.14 23.98 2.55
CA ALA A 381 3.51 25.29 2.35
C ALA A 381 1.98 25.21 2.37
N THR A 382 1.41 24.12 1.83
CA THR A 382 -0.04 23.87 1.79
C THR A 382 -0.64 23.74 3.19
N ALA A 383 0.06 23.11 4.15
CA ALA A 383 -0.41 23.02 5.53
C ALA A 383 -0.57 24.40 6.19
N TYR A 384 0.36 25.32 5.91
CA TYR A 384 0.28 26.70 6.41
C TYR A 384 -0.74 27.54 5.63
N GLU A 385 -0.90 27.32 4.34
CA GLU A 385 -1.95 27.94 3.52
C GLU A 385 -3.33 27.63 4.09
N SER A 386 -3.62 26.38 4.36
CA SER A 386 -4.91 25.95 4.90
C SER A 386 -5.23 26.61 6.23
N MET A 387 -4.23 26.80 7.11
CA MET A 387 -4.41 27.57 8.34
C MET A 387 -4.60 29.06 8.07
N ALA A 388 -3.97 29.62 7.04
CA ALA A 388 -4.20 31.01 6.64
C ALA A 388 -5.64 31.21 6.11
N ASP A 389 -6.16 30.27 5.33
CA ASP A 389 -7.53 30.29 4.83
C ASP A 389 -8.54 30.22 5.97
N TYR A 390 -8.26 29.42 7.01
CA TYR A 390 -9.06 29.37 8.24
C TYR A 390 -9.15 30.76 8.90
N TYR A 391 -8.03 31.43 9.15
CA TYR A 391 -8.01 32.75 9.78
C TYR A 391 -8.60 33.82 8.86
N GLN A 392 -8.42 33.70 7.54
CA GLN A 392 -9.07 34.59 6.58
C GLN A 392 -10.59 34.48 6.64
N SER A 393 -11.14 33.28 6.85
CA SER A 393 -12.58 33.07 6.99
C SER A 393 -13.17 33.69 8.28
N LEU A 394 -12.32 34.01 9.25
CA LEU A 394 -12.67 34.70 10.51
C LEU A 394 -12.34 36.21 10.47
N ASP A 395 -11.98 36.76 9.32
CA ASP A 395 -11.52 38.15 9.14
C ASP A 395 -10.29 38.51 9.99
N ASP A 396 -9.52 37.51 10.48
CA ASP A 396 -8.28 37.71 11.23
C ASP A 396 -7.10 37.91 10.29
N THR A 397 -6.93 39.17 9.83
CA THR A 397 -5.88 39.53 8.89
C THR A 397 -4.46 39.32 9.44
N GLU A 398 -4.26 39.47 10.74
CA GLU A 398 -2.93 39.32 11.37
C GLU A 398 -2.44 37.88 11.26
N ASN A 399 -3.24 36.93 11.73
CA ASN A 399 -2.91 35.51 11.64
C ASN A 399 -2.90 35.02 10.18
N THR A 400 -3.80 35.50 9.31
CA THR A 400 -3.76 35.19 7.88
C THR A 400 -2.39 35.55 7.29
N LEU A 401 -1.89 36.77 7.53
CA LEU A 401 -0.58 37.22 7.04
C LEU A 401 0.57 36.41 7.62
N LYS A 402 0.49 36.06 8.90
CA LYS A 402 1.49 35.21 9.57
C LYS A 402 1.65 33.86 8.89
N TYR A 403 0.56 33.16 8.65
CA TYR A 403 0.59 31.81 8.05
C TYR A 403 0.90 31.86 6.56
N LEU A 404 0.41 32.83 5.78
CA LEU A 404 0.82 33.04 4.41
C LEU A 404 2.31 33.37 4.27
N SER A 405 2.85 34.16 5.19
CA SER A 405 4.30 34.46 5.18
C SER A 405 5.13 33.20 5.38
N LYS A 406 4.68 32.26 6.24
CA LYS A 406 5.35 30.98 6.45
C LYS A 406 5.22 30.08 5.21
N ALA A 407 4.05 30.03 4.57
CA ALA A 407 3.85 29.31 3.31
C ALA A 407 4.78 29.86 2.20
N PHE A 408 4.94 31.18 2.12
CA PHE A 408 5.87 31.82 1.18
C PHE A 408 7.34 31.48 1.49
N GLU A 409 7.74 31.53 2.76
CA GLU A 409 9.11 31.14 3.20
C GLU A 409 9.46 29.72 2.74
N LEU A 410 8.50 28.80 2.82
CA LEU A 410 8.71 27.38 2.49
C LEU A 410 8.71 27.12 0.98
N SER A 411 7.90 27.82 0.20
CA SER A 411 7.71 27.52 -1.23
C SER A 411 8.42 28.49 -2.18
N GLY A 412 8.63 29.76 -1.75
CA GLY A 412 9.15 30.84 -2.59
C GLY A 412 8.23 31.27 -3.74
N THR A 413 6.98 30.79 -3.81
CA THR A 413 6.10 31.01 -4.95
C THR A 413 5.48 32.41 -4.97
N ASP A 414 5.38 33.04 -6.15
CA ASP A 414 4.72 34.33 -6.31
C ASP A 414 3.22 34.32 -5.95
N TYR A 415 2.61 33.15 -5.92
CA TYR A 415 1.23 32.98 -5.48
C TYR A 415 1.02 33.50 -4.05
N TYR A 416 1.78 33.06 -3.09
CA TYR A 416 1.67 33.53 -1.70
C TYR A 416 2.10 34.97 -1.54
N LYS A 417 3.14 35.40 -2.26
CA LYS A 417 3.59 36.79 -2.29
C LYS A 417 2.49 37.74 -2.72
N ASN A 418 1.74 37.38 -3.76
CA ASN A 418 0.63 38.19 -4.27
C ASN A 418 -0.52 38.25 -3.27
N ARG A 419 -0.92 37.13 -2.67
CA ARG A 419 -1.95 37.09 -1.62
C ARG A 419 -1.58 38.00 -0.42
N ILE A 420 -0.33 37.96 0.02
CA ILE A 420 0.17 38.82 1.12
C ILE A 420 0.07 40.30 0.72
N LYS A 421 0.45 40.67 -0.51
CA LYS A 421 0.37 42.04 -1.01
C LYS A 421 -1.07 42.55 -1.06
N GLU A 422 -1.98 41.74 -1.58
CA GLU A 422 -3.42 42.10 -1.64
C GLU A 422 -4.03 42.35 -0.27
N LEU A 423 -3.73 41.52 0.72
CA LEU A 423 -4.21 41.69 2.08
C LEU A 423 -3.65 42.96 2.76
N LYS A 424 -2.40 43.34 2.46
CA LYS A 424 -1.80 44.58 2.98
C LYS A 424 -2.36 45.84 2.33
N THR A 425 -2.86 45.77 1.11
CA THR A 425 -3.44 46.93 0.38
C THR A 425 -4.93 47.13 0.70
N LYS A 426 -5.64 46.16 1.28
CA LYS A 426 -7.03 46.28 1.70
C LYS A 426 -7.22 46.92 3.10
N LYS A 427 -6.12 47.24 3.79
CA LYS A 427 -6.09 48.03 5.02
C LYS A 427 -5.95 49.50 4.66
#